data_b8be353b0731d9da98e52d2d8b5e1b31
#
_entry.id   b8be353b0731d9da98e52d2d8b5e1b31
#
_cell.length_a   1.000
_cell.length_b   1.000
_cell.length_c   1.000
_cell.angle_alpha   90.00
_cell.angle_beta   90.00
_cell.angle_gamma   90.00
#
_symmetry.space_group_name_H-M   'P 1'
#
loop_
_entity.id
_entity.type
_entity.pdbx_description
1 polymer ?
#
loop_
_entity_poly.entity_id
_entity_poly.type
_entity_poly.pdbx_seq_one_letter_code
_entity_poly.pdbx_strand_id
1 'polypeptide(L)'
;MISIVIAEDQNMLRKAMIQLIEFHDDLKVIDDFDNGIDALQSINSQQPDIAILDIEIPGITGLEILSQLRENKINTKVIIVTTFKRPGYFERAVANDVDAYVLKERSVDDLVATIHKVLNGEKEYSTSLMTSLFKEANPLTHKEQVVLREIGEGLSNKEVADKLYLSNGTVRNYTSNIIDKLEAENRFDAWRKANDKGWI
;
A
#
# COMPACT_ATOMS: atom_id res chain seq x y z
N MET A 1 -14.94 17.60 -15.69
CA MET A 1 -13.46 17.62 -15.51
C MET A 1 -13.18 16.75 -14.30
N ILE A 2 -12.40 15.71 -14.46
CA ILE A 2 -12.09 14.71 -13.45
C ILE A 2 -11.03 15.29 -12.51
N SER A 3 -11.31 15.34 -11.24
CA SER A 3 -10.42 15.88 -10.19
C SER A 3 -9.49 14.80 -9.67
N ILE A 4 -8.18 15.09 -9.62
CA ILE A 4 -7.14 14.12 -9.25
C ILE A 4 -6.27 14.72 -8.15
N VAL A 5 -5.97 13.92 -7.12
CA VAL A 5 -4.91 14.19 -6.14
C VAL A 5 -3.79 13.17 -6.34
N ILE A 6 -2.53 13.64 -6.30
CA ILE A 6 -1.33 12.79 -6.45
C ILE A 6 -0.49 12.83 -5.19
N ALA A 7 -0.07 11.66 -4.71
CA ALA A 7 0.93 11.53 -3.64
C ALA A 7 2.13 10.70 -4.12
N GLU A 8 3.29 11.35 -4.24
CA GLU A 8 4.54 10.78 -4.77
C GLU A 8 5.72 11.59 -4.20
N ASP A 9 6.66 10.94 -3.52
CA ASP A 9 7.78 11.61 -2.87
C ASP A 9 8.86 12.09 -3.86
N GLN A 10 9.00 11.42 -5.01
CA GLN A 10 9.95 11.77 -6.05
C GLN A 10 9.47 12.98 -6.85
N ASN A 11 9.96 14.17 -6.50
CA ASN A 11 9.53 15.45 -7.08
C ASN A 11 9.56 15.48 -8.62
N MET A 12 10.59 14.92 -9.24
CA MET A 12 10.69 14.90 -10.72
C MET A 12 9.57 14.05 -11.32
N LEU A 13 9.32 12.87 -10.77
CA LEU A 13 8.28 11.97 -11.25
C LEU A 13 6.89 12.56 -11.03
N ARG A 14 6.63 13.12 -9.83
CA ARG A 14 5.36 13.79 -9.52
C ARG A 14 5.05 14.90 -10.52
N LYS A 15 6.02 15.78 -10.79
CA LYS A 15 5.84 16.87 -11.75
C LYS A 15 5.63 16.39 -13.19
N ALA A 16 6.36 15.35 -13.61
CA ALA A 16 6.19 14.77 -14.93
C ALA A 16 4.78 14.13 -15.08
N MET A 17 4.31 13.42 -14.06
CA MET A 17 2.95 12.84 -14.06
C MET A 17 1.87 13.92 -14.17
N ILE A 18 1.99 15.02 -13.41
CA ILE A 18 1.06 16.15 -13.47
C ILE A 18 0.99 16.71 -14.89
N GLN A 19 2.14 17.07 -15.46
CA GLN A 19 2.20 17.66 -16.80
C GLN A 19 1.56 16.76 -17.86
N LEU A 20 1.85 15.45 -17.81
CA LEU A 20 1.36 14.51 -18.80
C LEU A 20 -0.13 14.20 -18.61
N ILE A 21 -0.63 14.13 -17.39
CA ILE A 21 -2.06 13.95 -17.10
C ILE A 21 -2.84 15.19 -17.56
N GLU A 22 -2.37 16.38 -17.24
CA GLU A 22 -3.02 17.64 -17.62
C GLU A 22 -2.91 17.98 -19.11
N PHE A 23 -2.21 17.18 -19.92
CA PHE A 23 -2.29 17.25 -21.39
C PHE A 23 -3.65 16.78 -21.92
N HIS A 24 -4.45 16.12 -21.08
CA HIS A 24 -5.81 15.67 -21.39
C HIS A 24 -6.84 16.67 -20.81
N ASP A 25 -7.61 17.31 -21.67
CA ASP A 25 -8.54 18.40 -21.32
C ASP A 25 -9.62 18.03 -20.29
N ASP A 26 -9.92 16.75 -20.13
CA ASP A 26 -10.92 16.22 -19.21
C ASP A 26 -10.36 15.91 -17.81
N LEU A 27 -9.02 15.89 -17.63
CA LEU A 27 -8.34 15.59 -16.39
C LEU A 27 -7.77 16.86 -15.73
N LYS A 28 -7.85 16.94 -14.41
CA LYS A 28 -7.30 18.06 -13.63
C LYS A 28 -6.66 17.57 -12.34
N VAL A 29 -5.37 17.80 -12.18
CA VAL A 29 -4.70 17.63 -10.89
C VAL A 29 -5.02 18.84 -10.01
N ILE A 30 -5.79 18.62 -8.96
CA ILE A 30 -6.23 19.68 -8.04
C ILE A 30 -5.25 19.91 -6.89
N ASP A 31 -4.47 18.87 -6.54
CA ASP A 31 -3.44 18.93 -5.51
C ASP A 31 -2.36 17.87 -5.72
N ASP A 32 -1.12 18.13 -5.26
CA ASP A 32 -0.01 17.19 -5.26
C ASP A 32 0.82 17.25 -3.98
N PHE A 33 1.24 16.10 -3.47
CA PHE A 33 1.95 15.97 -2.19
C PHE A 33 3.15 15.04 -2.30
N ASP A 34 4.16 15.31 -1.46
CA ASP A 34 5.34 14.46 -1.28
C ASP A 34 5.29 13.59 -0.01
N ASN A 35 4.18 13.66 0.71
CA ASN A 35 3.94 12.88 1.93
C ASN A 35 2.47 12.45 2.04
N GLY A 36 2.24 11.36 2.77
CA GLY A 36 0.91 10.76 2.88
C GLY A 36 -0.03 11.49 3.83
N ILE A 37 0.50 12.19 4.84
CA ILE A 37 -0.34 12.88 5.85
C ILE A 37 -1.11 14.01 5.20
N ASP A 38 -0.42 14.88 4.47
CA ASP A 38 -1.04 16.02 3.79
C ASP A 38 -1.95 15.55 2.65
N ALA A 39 -1.52 14.49 1.92
CA ALA A 39 -2.34 13.86 0.88
C ALA A 39 -3.67 13.35 1.45
N LEU A 40 -3.65 12.60 2.55
CA LEU A 40 -4.88 12.11 3.20
C LEU A 40 -5.79 13.25 3.65
N GLN A 41 -5.21 14.31 4.23
CA GLN A 41 -5.99 15.49 4.66
C GLN A 41 -6.68 16.17 3.47
N SER A 42 -5.98 16.35 2.35
CA SER A 42 -6.53 16.92 1.12
C SER A 42 -7.63 16.01 0.53
N ILE A 43 -7.39 14.70 0.42
CA ILE A 43 -8.38 13.75 -0.10
C ILE A 43 -9.65 13.75 0.75
N ASN A 44 -9.54 13.76 2.08
CA ASN A 44 -10.70 13.80 2.96
C ASN A 44 -11.51 15.08 2.82
N SER A 45 -10.85 16.23 2.63
CA SER A 45 -11.51 17.53 2.55
C SER A 45 -12.10 17.82 1.17
N GLN A 46 -11.41 17.45 0.10
CA GLN A 46 -11.80 17.77 -1.28
C GLN A 46 -12.58 16.65 -1.97
N GLN A 47 -12.45 15.40 -1.48
CA GLN A 47 -13.07 14.20 -2.05
C GLN A 47 -12.91 14.13 -3.59
N PRO A 48 -11.67 14.10 -4.11
CA PRO A 48 -11.42 14.06 -5.53
C PRO A 48 -12.03 12.79 -6.17
N ASP A 49 -12.26 12.83 -7.48
CA ASP A 49 -12.71 11.64 -8.21
C ASP A 49 -11.67 10.51 -8.14
N ILE A 50 -10.38 10.88 -8.21
CA ILE A 50 -9.25 9.94 -8.20
C ILE A 50 -8.16 10.38 -7.23
N ALA A 51 -7.60 9.43 -6.50
CA ALA A 51 -6.32 9.56 -5.80
C ALA A 51 -5.27 8.62 -6.42
N ILE A 52 -4.17 9.17 -6.90
CA ILE A 52 -3.02 8.43 -7.41
C ILE A 52 -1.96 8.42 -6.32
N LEU A 53 -1.62 7.26 -5.80
CA LEU A 53 -0.78 7.12 -4.61
C LEU A 53 0.40 6.18 -4.87
N ASP A 54 1.62 6.63 -4.58
CA ASP A 54 2.70 5.68 -4.35
C ASP A 54 2.55 4.98 -3.00
N ILE A 55 3.12 3.79 -2.87
CA ILE A 55 3.09 3.05 -1.60
C ILE A 55 4.03 3.65 -0.59
N GLU A 56 5.30 3.82 -0.96
CA GLU A 56 6.35 4.25 -0.02
C GLU A 56 6.51 5.78 -0.05
N ILE A 57 5.58 6.50 0.55
CA ILE A 57 5.66 7.94 0.79
C ILE A 57 5.87 8.24 2.28
N PRO A 58 6.56 9.34 2.62
CA PRO A 58 6.78 9.74 4.01
C PRO A 58 5.48 9.97 4.80
N GLY A 59 5.53 9.71 6.10
CA GLY A 59 4.42 9.89 7.02
C GLY A 59 3.55 8.65 7.12
N ILE A 60 2.57 8.51 6.25
CA ILE A 60 1.74 7.32 6.12
C ILE A 60 1.80 6.80 4.68
N THR A 61 1.77 5.49 4.51
CA THR A 61 1.88 4.84 3.20
C THR A 61 0.61 4.99 2.36
N GLY A 62 0.74 4.87 1.04
CA GLY A 62 -0.43 4.85 0.15
C GLY A 62 -1.44 3.73 0.46
N LEU A 63 -0.98 2.60 1.01
CA LEU A 63 -1.86 1.52 1.45
C LEU A 63 -2.62 1.87 2.74
N GLU A 64 -2.02 2.64 3.65
CA GLU A 64 -2.69 3.13 4.85
C GLU A 64 -3.72 4.21 4.49
N ILE A 65 -3.39 5.08 3.53
CA ILE A 65 -4.37 6.04 2.99
C ILE A 65 -5.57 5.27 2.42
N LEU A 66 -5.35 4.28 1.55
CA LEU A 66 -6.42 3.46 0.99
C LEU A 66 -7.31 2.84 2.07
N SER A 67 -6.70 2.21 3.11
CA SER A 67 -7.43 1.60 4.22
C SER A 67 -8.33 2.62 4.93
N GLN A 68 -7.79 3.78 5.29
CA GLN A 68 -8.54 4.84 5.97
C GLN A 68 -9.67 5.41 5.11
N LEU A 69 -9.46 5.57 3.80
CA LEU A 69 -10.52 6.04 2.90
C LEU A 69 -11.68 5.03 2.83
N ARG A 70 -11.38 3.72 2.80
CA ARG A 70 -12.43 2.68 2.79
C ARG A 70 -13.15 2.55 4.14
N GLU A 71 -12.42 2.60 5.25
CA GLU A 71 -13.00 2.63 6.61
C GLU A 71 -13.96 3.82 6.81
N ASN A 72 -13.57 4.99 6.30
CA ASN A 72 -14.39 6.20 6.36
C ASN A 72 -15.45 6.30 5.25
N LYS A 73 -15.58 5.28 4.41
CA LYS A 73 -16.56 5.22 3.29
C LYS A 73 -16.41 6.39 2.30
N ILE A 74 -15.19 6.85 2.07
CA ILE A 74 -14.87 7.88 1.07
C ILE A 74 -14.89 7.21 -0.32
N ASN A 75 -15.66 7.80 -1.25
CA ASN A 75 -15.89 7.21 -2.58
C ASN A 75 -14.77 7.50 -3.60
N THR A 76 -13.74 8.27 -3.22
CA THR A 76 -12.59 8.53 -4.09
C THR A 76 -11.99 7.22 -4.61
N LYS A 77 -11.84 7.14 -5.93
CA LYS A 77 -11.18 6.01 -6.58
C LYS A 77 -9.69 6.05 -6.31
N VAL A 78 -9.10 4.92 -5.97
CA VAL A 78 -7.68 4.84 -5.60
C VAL A 78 -6.91 4.02 -6.61
N ILE A 79 -5.90 4.66 -7.22
CA ILE A 79 -4.92 4.03 -8.11
C ILE A 79 -3.57 4.01 -7.38
N ILE A 80 -3.09 2.82 -7.06
CA ILE A 80 -1.72 2.66 -6.56
C ILE A 80 -0.76 2.62 -7.75
N VAL A 81 0.25 3.50 -7.72
CA VAL A 81 1.32 3.55 -8.74
C VAL A 81 2.66 3.35 -8.05
N THR A 82 3.35 2.23 -8.28
CA THR A 82 4.55 1.88 -7.51
C THR A 82 5.59 1.13 -8.33
N THR A 83 6.86 1.19 -7.90
CA THR A 83 7.92 0.32 -8.43
C THR A 83 7.92 -1.07 -7.78
N PHE A 84 7.21 -1.24 -6.66
CA PHE A 84 7.28 -2.46 -5.86
C PHE A 84 6.41 -3.58 -6.41
N LYS A 85 7.05 -4.71 -6.67
CA LYS A 85 6.40 -5.97 -7.12
C LYS A 85 6.19 -6.94 -5.95
N ARG A 86 6.18 -6.43 -4.70
CA ARG A 86 6.03 -7.27 -3.49
C ARG A 86 4.61 -7.83 -3.41
N PRO A 87 4.46 -9.16 -3.36
CA PRO A 87 3.13 -9.79 -3.34
C PRO A 87 2.23 -9.30 -2.21
N GLY A 88 2.78 -9.11 -1.01
CA GLY A 88 2.03 -8.65 0.15
C GLY A 88 1.47 -7.23 0.04
N TYR A 89 2.13 -6.33 -0.68
CA TYR A 89 1.58 -5.00 -0.96
C TYR A 89 0.35 -5.10 -1.86
N PHE A 90 0.43 -5.93 -2.90
CA PHE A 90 -0.67 -6.16 -3.80
C PHE A 90 -1.86 -6.87 -3.10
N GLU A 91 -1.59 -7.90 -2.29
CA GLU A 91 -2.62 -8.57 -1.46
C GLU A 91 -3.34 -7.57 -0.55
N ARG A 92 -2.60 -6.71 0.16
CA ARG A 92 -3.18 -5.67 1.02
C ARG A 92 -3.99 -4.64 0.25
N ALA A 93 -3.53 -4.22 -0.92
CA ALA A 93 -4.27 -3.30 -1.78
C ALA A 93 -5.60 -3.91 -2.23
N VAL A 94 -5.58 -5.16 -2.70
CA VAL A 94 -6.79 -5.90 -3.12
C VAL A 94 -7.75 -6.15 -1.95
N ALA A 95 -7.24 -6.52 -0.78
CA ALA A 95 -8.04 -6.71 0.43
C ALA A 95 -8.73 -5.43 0.91
N ASN A 96 -8.15 -4.26 0.63
CA ASN A 96 -8.73 -2.93 0.89
C ASN A 96 -9.48 -2.35 -0.31
N ASP A 97 -9.90 -3.18 -1.24
CA ASP A 97 -10.75 -2.77 -2.38
C ASP A 97 -10.13 -1.64 -3.22
N VAL A 98 -8.83 -1.75 -3.57
CA VAL A 98 -8.18 -0.83 -4.50
C VAL A 98 -8.85 -0.86 -5.88
N ASP A 99 -8.95 0.29 -6.54
CA ASP A 99 -9.56 0.37 -7.87
C ASP A 99 -8.54 0.00 -8.98
N ALA A 100 -7.27 0.42 -8.85
CA ALA A 100 -6.20 -0.06 -9.72
C ALA A 100 -4.86 -0.18 -8.99
N TYR A 101 -4.03 -1.12 -9.45
CA TYR A 101 -2.65 -1.28 -8.98
C TYR A 101 -1.73 -1.46 -10.18
N VAL A 102 -0.94 -0.44 -10.47
CA VAL A 102 -0.09 -0.36 -11.66
C VAL A 102 1.37 -0.12 -11.30
N LEU A 103 2.26 -0.61 -12.13
CA LEU A 103 3.70 -0.41 -11.95
C LEU A 103 4.15 0.87 -12.65
N LYS A 104 5.07 1.62 -12.02
CA LYS A 104 5.69 2.85 -12.57
C LYS A 104 6.47 2.63 -13.88
N GLU A 105 6.66 1.37 -14.31
CA GLU A 105 7.24 1.02 -15.61
C GLU A 105 6.29 1.26 -16.79
N ARG A 106 5.00 1.49 -16.54
CA ARG A 106 4.02 1.79 -17.58
C ARG A 106 4.15 3.23 -18.09
N SER A 107 3.71 3.44 -19.32
CA SER A 107 3.59 4.80 -19.87
C SER A 107 2.51 5.61 -19.16
N VAL A 108 2.59 6.94 -19.26
CA VAL A 108 1.54 7.80 -18.71
C VAL A 108 0.23 7.66 -19.51
N ASP A 109 0.30 7.40 -20.81
CA ASP A 109 -0.89 7.12 -21.61
C ASP A 109 -1.65 5.88 -21.10
N ASP A 110 -0.90 4.84 -20.66
CA ASP A 110 -1.51 3.68 -19.99
C ASP A 110 -2.15 4.06 -18.65
N LEU A 111 -1.54 4.97 -17.89
CA LEU A 111 -2.10 5.47 -16.64
C LEU A 111 -3.39 6.27 -16.89
N VAL A 112 -3.43 7.11 -17.92
CA VAL A 112 -4.65 7.84 -18.32
C VAL A 112 -5.75 6.87 -18.75
N ALA A 113 -5.42 5.84 -19.51
CA ALA A 113 -6.39 4.78 -19.84
C ALA A 113 -6.91 4.06 -18.58
N THR A 114 -6.04 3.81 -17.60
CA THR A 114 -6.42 3.24 -16.29
C THR A 114 -7.38 4.16 -15.53
N ILE A 115 -7.13 5.49 -15.52
CA ILE A 115 -8.01 6.49 -14.90
C ILE A 115 -9.45 6.36 -15.46
N HIS A 116 -9.60 6.34 -16.77
CA HIS A 116 -10.91 6.22 -17.41
C HIS A 116 -11.62 4.89 -17.11
N LYS A 117 -10.89 3.76 -17.11
CA LYS A 117 -11.43 2.46 -16.73
C LYS A 117 -11.96 2.45 -15.30
N VAL A 118 -11.17 2.96 -14.37
CA VAL A 118 -11.52 3.01 -12.94
C VAL A 118 -12.77 3.84 -12.70
N LEU A 119 -12.91 4.97 -13.40
CA LEU A 119 -14.12 5.81 -13.35
C LEU A 119 -15.37 5.11 -13.90
N ASN A 120 -15.20 4.22 -14.86
CA ASN A 120 -16.29 3.38 -15.39
C ASN A 120 -16.62 2.20 -14.46
N GLY A 121 -15.96 2.08 -13.31
CA GLY A 121 -16.19 1.02 -12.34
C GLY A 121 -15.41 -0.27 -12.61
N GLU A 122 -14.49 -0.27 -13.58
CA GLU A 122 -13.61 -1.39 -13.85
C GLU A 122 -12.42 -1.38 -12.87
N LYS A 123 -11.89 -2.56 -12.55
CA LYS A 123 -10.63 -2.68 -11.78
C LYS A 123 -9.49 -3.05 -12.72
N GLU A 124 -8.32 -2.44 -12.48
CA GLU A 124 -7.13 -2.76 -13.29
C GLU A 124 -5.94 -3.14 -12.43
N TYR A 125 -5.37 -4.30 -12.70
CA TYR A 125 -4.17 -4.81 -12.01
C TYR A 125 -3.14 -5.28 -13.03
N SER A 126 -1.85 -4.99 -12.74
CA SER A 126 -0.75 -5.49 -13.58
C SER A 126 -0.73 -7.03 -13.60
N THR A 127 -0.78 -7.63 -14.78
CA THR A 127 -0.87 -9.10 -14.97
C THR A 127 0.25 -9.87 -14.28
N SER A 128 1.47 -9.29 -14.23
CA SER A 128 2.62 -9.88 -13.54
C SER A 128 2.39 -10.02 -12.03
N LEU A 129 1.61 -9.12 -11.43
CA LEU A 129 1.26 -9.15 -10.00
C LEU A 129 0.13 -10.14 -9.72
N MET A 130 -0.84 -10.25 -10.61
CA MET A 130 -1.91 -11.24 -10.48
C MET A 130 -1.35 -12.68 -10.42
N THR A 131 -0.33 -12.97 -11.24
CA THR A 131 0.34 -14.29 -11.20
C THR A 131 1.13 -14.53 -9.92
N SER A 132 1.60 -13.51 -9.22
CA SER A 132 2.31 -13.65 -7.94
C SER A 132 1.39 -14.03 -6.78
N LEU A 133 0.12 -13.57 -6.79
CA LEU A 133 -0.89 -13.96 -5.78
C LEU A 133 -1.12 -15.47 -5.73
N PHE A 134 -1.03 -16.15 -6.87
CA PHE A 134 -1.22 -17.61 -6.93
C PHE A 134 0.01 -18.40 -6.49
N LYS A 135 1.18 -17.78 -6.33
CA LYS A 135 2.43 -18.47 -6.05
C LYS A 135 2.91 -18.32 -4.60
N GLU A 136 2.59 -17.24 -3.92
CA GLU A 136 3.16 -16.93 -2.61
C GLU A 136 2.14 -16.23 -1.70
N ALA A 137 1.10 -16.96 -1.26
CA ALA A 137 0.17 -16.44 -0.26
C ALA A 137 0.88 -16.20 1.08
N ASN A 138 0.51 -15.11 1.80
CA ASN A 138 1.05 -14.83 3.13
C ASN A 138 0.66 -15.94 4.12
N PRO A 139 1.61 -16.71 4.69
CA PRO A 139 1.30 -17.80 5.61
C PRO A 139 0.98 -17.30 7.03
N LEU A 140 1.21 -16.00 7.31
CA LEU A 140 1.04 -15.42 8.63
C LEU A 140 -0.39 -14.95 8.87
N THR A 141 -0.94 -15.29 10.02
CA THR A 141 -2.20 -14.71 10.51
C THR A 141 -2.01 -13.22 10.84
N HIS A 142 -3.10 -12.45 10.90
CA HIS A 142 -3.05 -11.04 11.26
C HIS A 142 -2.34 -10.79 12.62
N LYS A 143 -2.58 -11.64 13.63
CA LYS A 143 -1.92 -11.52 14.94
C LYS A 143 -0.41 -11.77 14.86
N GLU A 144 0.01 -12.74 14.06
CA GLU A 144 1.43 -12.99 13.81
C GLU A 144 2.10 -11.82 13.08
N GLN A 145 1.43 -11.22 12.11
CA GLN A 145 1.94 -10.02 11.42
C GLN A 145 2.12 -8.84 12.39
N VAL A 146 1.14 -8.59 13.27
CA VAL A 146 1.24 -7.54 14.29
C VAL A 146 2.44 -7.78 15.23
N VAL A 147 2.60 -8.99 15.75
CA VAL A 147 3.74 -9.34 16.60
C VAL A 147 5.07 -9.18 15.86
N LEU A 148 5.12 -9.60 14.59
CA LEU A 148 6.35 -9.55 13.82
C LEU A 148 6.78 -8.11 13.45
N ARG A 149 5.83 -7.19 13.24
CA ARG A 149 6.14 -5.75 13.08
C ARG A 149 6.84 -5.19 14.32
N GLU A 150 6.32 -5.48 15.51
CA GLU A 150 6.91 -5.01 16.76
C GLU A 150 8.31 -5.60 16.99
N ILE A 151 8.54 -6.84 16.56
CA ILE A 151 9.88 -7.44 16.57
C ILE A 151 10.82 -6.67 15.63
N GLY A 152 10.33 -6.21 14.48
CA GLY A 152 11.09 -5.41 13.53
C GLY A 152 11.54 -4.06 14.08
N GLU A 153 10.75 -3.45 14.98
CA GLU A 153 11.11 -2.24 15.73
C GLU A 153 12.21 -2.48 16.80
N GLY A 154 12.71 -3.71 16.90
CA GLY A 154 13.77 -4.08 17.84
C GLY A 154 13.28 -4.43 19.23
N LEU A 155 11.98 -4.51 19.50
CA LEU A 155 11.41 -4.80 20.80
C LEU A 155 11.69 -6.23 21.25
N SER A 156 11.96 -6.40 22.55
CA SER A 156 12.03 -7.71 23.20
C SER A 156 10.63 -8.33 23.32
N ASN A 157 10.56 -9.65 23.54
CA ASN A 157 9.27 -10.33 23.74
C ASN A 157 8.46 -9.75 24.90
N LYS A 158 9.12 -9.22 25.94
CA LYS A 158 8.46 -8.57 27.06
C LYS A 158 7.83 -7.24 26.63
N GLU A 159 8.59 -6.41 25.92
CA GLU A 159 8.10 -5.10 25.42
C GLU A 159 6.97 -5.28 24.42
N VAL A 160 7.07 -6.28 23.50
CA VAL A 160 5.96 -6.64 22.59
C VAL A 160 4.73 -7.08 23.37
N ALA A 161 4.90 -7.92 24.41
CA ALA A 161 3.82 -8.38 25.26
C ALA A 161 3.11 -7.21 25.97
N ASP A 162 3.89 -6.31 26.56
CA ASP A 162 3.37 -5.13 27.25
C ASP A 162 2.63 -4.19 26.25
N LYS A 163 3.21 -3.94 25.08
CA LYS A 163 2.61 -3.07 24.04
C LYS A 163 1.31 -3.61 23.45
N LEU A 164 1.25 -4.93 23.25
CA LEU A 164 0.08 -5.58 22.63
C LEU A 164 -0.92 -6.17 23.64
N TYR A 165 -0.72 -5.93 24.94
CA TYR A 165 -1.54 -6.48 26.03
C TYR A 165 -1.63 -8.01 25.99
N LEU A 166 -0.49 -8.68 25.73
CA LEU A 166 -0.34 -10.13 25.67
C LEU A 166 0.53 -10.66 26.82
N SER A 167 0.48 -11.97 27.07
CA SER A 167 1.48 -12.59 27.93
C SER A 167 2.80 -12.79 27.18
N ASN A 168 3.93 -12.78 27.91
CA ASN A 168 5.24 -13.08 27.33
C ASN A 168 5.27 -14.51 26.69
N GLY A 169 4.57 -15.48 27.30
CA GLY A 169 4.40 -16.81 26.75
C GLY A 169 3.66 -16.81 25.40
N THR A 170 2.62 -16.00 25.29
CA THR A 170 1.86 -15.84 24.03
C THR A 170 2.75 -15.27 22.92
N VAL A 171 3.54 -14.24 23.21
CA VAL A 171 4.47 -13.64 22.22
C VAL A 171 5.53 -14.66 21.79
N ARG A 172 6.08 -15.46 22.74
CA ARG A 172 7.01 -16.55 22.40
C ARG A 172 6.40 -17.57 21.46
N ASN A 173 5.16 -17.98 21.73
CA ASN A 173 4.46 -18.93 20.87
C ASN A 173 4.25 -18.37 19.46
N TYR A 174 3.80 -17.11 19.34
CA TYR A 174 3.70 -16.46 18.03
C TYR A 174 5.05 -16.40 17.32
N THR A 175 6.11 -16.01 18.02
CA THR A 175 7.47 -15.91 17.43
C THR A 175 7.94 -17.28 16.90
N SER A 176 7.75 -18.36 17.67
CA SER A 176 8.09 -19.71 17.21
C SER A 176 7.31 -20.12 15.98
N ASN A 177 5.98 -19.93 15.98
CA ASN A 177 5.13 -20.26 14.84
C ASN A 177 5.48 -19.45 13.59
N ILE A 178 5.85 -18.17 13.74
CA ILE A 178 6.29 -17.32 12.66
C ILE A 178 7.60 -17.84 12.06
N ILE A 179 8.57 -18.19 12.89
CA ILE A 179 9.87 -18.74 12.48
C ILE A 179 9.64 -20.03 11.67
N ASP A 180 8.81 -20.93 12.17
CA ASP A 180 8.49 -22.19 11.51
C ASP A 180 7.78 -21.97 10.16
N LYS A 181 6.75 -21.10 10.12
CA LYS A 181 5.99 -20.80 8.89
C LYS A 181 6.83 -20.16 7.79
N LEU A 182 7.80 -19.35 8.19
CA LEU A 182 8.68 -18.65 7.25
C LEU A 182 9.99 -19.42 6.98
N GLU A 183 10.16 -20.60 7.58
CA GLU A 183 11.40 -21.38 7.50
C GLU A 183 12.62 -20.49 7.80
N ALA A 184 12.50 -19.65 8.85
CA ALA A 184 13.49 -18.65 9.20
C ALA A 184 14.47 -19.20 10.25
N GLU A 185 15.72 -18.70 10.24
CA GLU A 185 16.74 -19.10 11.20
C GLU A 185 16.50 -18.51 12.60
N ASN A 186 15.89 -17.32 12.65
CA ASN A 186 15.60 -16.59 13.88
C ASN A 186 14.53 -15.52 13.64
N ARG A 187 14.09 -14.81 14.71
CA ARG A 187 13.04 -13.82 14.66
C ARG A 187 13.33 -12.62 13.73
N PHE A 188 14.60 -12.23 13.60
CA PHE A 188 15.00 -11.13 12.73
C PHE A 188 15.06 -11.56 11.26
N ASP A 189 15.47 -12.80 10.99
CA ASP A 189 15.40 -13.38 9.66
C ASP A 189 13.94 -13.56 9.22
N ALA A 190 13.07 -13.97 10.15
CA ALA A 190 11.63 -14.03 9.91
C ALA A 190 11.05 -12.66 9.55
N TRP A 191 11.41 -11.62 10.31
CA TRP A 191 11.00 -10.24 10.00
C TRP A 191 11.49 -9.81 8.63
N ARG A 192 12.78 -10.02 8.32
CA ARG A 192 13.34 -9.66 7.02
C ARG A 192 12.60 -10.34 5.87
N LYS A 193 12.39 -11.66 5.95
CA LYS A 193 11.65 -12.42 4.92
C LYS A 193 10.23 -11.90 4.71
N ALA A 194 9.52 -11.62 5.79
CA ALA A 194 8.16 -11.10 5.71
C ALA A 194 8.12 -9.66 5.17
N ASN A 195 9.07 -8.81 5.59
CA ASN A 195 9.18 -7.43 5.11
C ASN A 195 9.56 -7.38 3.63
N ASP A 196 10.51 -8.21 3.17
CA ASP A 196 10.91 -8.28 1.75
C ASP A 196 9.76 -8.72 0.84
N LYS A 197 8.81 -9.49 1.38
CA LYS A 197 7.61 -9.91 0.67
C LYS A 197 6.42 -8.94 0.84
N GLY A 198 6.56 -7.90 1.67
CA GLY A 198 5.52 -6.94 1.97
C GLY A 198 4.34 -7.53 2.77
N TRP A 199 4.56 -8.62 3.51
CA TRP A 199 3.55 -9.26 4.36
C TRP A 199 3.32 -8.53 5.69
N ILE A 200 4.29 -7.66 6.05
CA ILE A 200 4.23 -6.84 7.28
C ILE A 200 4.64 -5.40 7.00
#